data_5c131498f0fda9582ecd87c59142fe1b
#
_entry.id   5c131498f0fda9582ecd87c59142fe1b
#
_cell.length_a   1.000
_cell.length_b   1.000
_cell.length_c   1.000
_cell.angle_alpha   90.00
_cell.angle_beta   90.00
_cell.angle_gamma   90.00
#
_symmetry.space_group_name_H-M   'P 1'
#
loop_
_entity.id
_entity.type
_entity.pdbx_description
1 polymer ?
#
loop_
_entity_poly.entity_id
_entity_poly.type
_entity_poly.pdbx_seq_one_letter_code
_entity_poly.pdbx_strand_id
1 'polypeptide(L)'
;MDVRRLRSGELVTAAGAIGLAVVLFADWFGGESGWSTLTVGRVLLVLTIGLALTLVVFTLSARAVSMATSASVVTIGIGTLALLYLLYRVGIDEPGRNALVSVEAGAYLGLLCGLLIVAGAWRAAADERKDSAISLRQTERV
;
A
#
# COMPACT_ATOMS: atom_id res chain seq x y z
N MET A 1 7.34 -9.62 19.66
CA MET A 1 6.52 -9.40 18.45
C MET A 1 5.48 -10.51 18.41
N ASP A 2 4.21 -10.16 18.50
CA ASP A 2 3.13 -11.17 18.55
C ASP A 2 2.36 -11.14 17.23
N VAL A 3 2.64 -12.10 16.35
CA VAL A 3 2.05 -12.23 15.01
C VAL A 3 0.53 -12.46 15.07
N ARG A 4 0.01 -12.92 16.23
CA ARG A 4 -1.43 -13.10 16.47
C ARG A 4 -2.21 -11.79 16.54
N ARG A 5 -1.54 -10.66 16.64
CA ARG A 5 -2.15 -9.32 16.63
C ARG A 5 -2.41 -8.77 15.23
N LEU A 6 -1.79 -9.36 14.22
CA LEU A 6 -2.02 -8.97 12.82
C LEU A 6 -3.43 -9.39 12.41
N ARG A 7 -4.24 -8.39 12.08
CA ARG A 7 -5.55 -8.57 11.47
C ARG A 7 -5.43 -8.76 9.96
N SER A 8 -6.48 -9.22 9.34
CA SER A 8 -6.49 -9.47 7.90
C SER A 8 -6.13 -8.24 7.05
N GLY A 9 -6.47 -7.03 7.50
CA GLY A 9 -6.13 -5.79 6.81
C GLY A 9 -4.62 -5.55 6.74
N GLU A 10 -3.92 -5.70 7.85
CA GLU A 10 -2.46 -5.51 7.94
C GLU A 10 -1.70 -6.58 7.16
N LEU A 11 -2.19 -7.84 7.17
CA LEU A 11 -1.60 -8.92 6.38
C LEU A 11 -1.71 -8.65 4.88
N VAL A 12 -2.87 -8.16 4.43
CA VAL A 12 -3.08 -7.78 3.03
C VAL A 12 -2.20 -6.60 2.64
N THR A 13 -2.08 -5.59 3.52
CA THR A 13 -1.17 -4.44 3.32
C THR A 13 0.28 -4.89 3.22
N ALA A 14 0.73 -5.77 4.11
CA ALA A 14 2.09 -6.31 4.10
C ALA A 14 2.38 -7.09 2.81
N ALA A 15 1.46 -7.98 2.41
CA ALA A 15 1.59 -8.76 1.19
C ALA A 15 1.66 -7.86 -0.05
N GLY A 16 0.81 -6.83 -0.11
CA GLY A 16 0.85 -5.82 -1.17
C GLY A 16 2.17 -5.05 -1.20
N ALA A 17 2.70 -4.63 -0.05
CA ALA A 17 3.96 -3.88 0.04
C ALA A 17 5.17 -4.73 -0.38
N ILE A 18 5.25 -5.97 0.08
CA ILE A 18 6.33 -6.91 -0.32
C ILE A 18 6.20 -7.24 -1.80
N GLY A 19 5.00 -7.53 -2.27
CA GLY A 19 4.73 -7.79 -3.69
C GLY A 19 5.14 -6.62 -4.57
N LEU A 20 4.77 -5.39 -4.20
CA LEU A 20 5.14 -4.18 -4.93
C LEU A 20 6.66 -3.97 -4.97
N ALA A 21 7.35 -4.22 -3.85
CA ALA A 21 8.81 -4.11 -3.78
C ALA A 21 9.51 -5.09 -4.74
N VAL A 22 9.01 -6.32 -4.85
CA VAL A 22 9.55 -7.34 -5.78
C VAL A 22 9.22 -6.98 -7.22
N VAL A 23 7.96 -6.66 -7.50
CA VAL A 23 7.46 -6.38 -8.86
C VAL A 23 8.06 -5.10 -9.43
N LEU A 24 8.54 -4.17 -8.61
CA LEU A 24 9.22 -2.96 -9.05
C LEU A 24 10.50 -3.26 -9.86
N PHE A 25 11.12 -4.41 -9.65
CA PHE A 25 12.30 -4.88 -10.39
C PHE A 25 11.94 -5.81 -11.57
N ALA A 26 10.67 -6.17 -11.75
CA ALA A 26 10.21 -6.90 -12.92
C ALA A 26 10.07 -5.98 -14.14
N ASP A 27 9.88 -6.56 -15.31
CA ASP A 27 9.67 -5.84 -16.56
C ASP A 27 8.27 -5.22 -16.60
N TRP A 28 8.22 -3.89 -16.80
CA TRP A 28 6.99 -3.12 -16.82
C TRP A 28 6.64 -2.60 -18.20
N PHE A 29 7.65 -2.14 -18.94
CA PHE A 29 7.47 -1.49 -20.24
C PHE A 29 8.63 -1.87 -21.17
N GLY A 30 8.34 -2.65 -22.21
CA GLY A 30 9.31 -2.99 -23.26
C GLY A 30 10.60 -3.64 -22.78
N GLY A 31 10.55 -4.49 -21.75
CA GLY A 31 11.72 -5.15 -21.14
C GLY A 31 12.48 -4.29 -20.12
N GLU A 32 11.98 -3.08 -19.83
CA GLU A 32 12.56 -2.21 -18.81
C GLU A 32 11.83 -2.38 -17.47
N SER A 33 12.58 -2.41 -16.38
CA SER A 33 12.02 -2.55 -15.04
C SER A 33 11.24 -1.31 -14.60
N GLY A 34 10.26 -1.48 -13.71
CA GLY A 34 9.55 -0.37 -13.11
C GLY A 34 10.48 0.60 -12.37
N TRP A 35 11.59 0.10 -11.84
CA TRP A 35 12.61 0.91 -11.18
C TRP A 35 13.30 1.90 -12.13
N SER A 36 13.61 1.48 -13.36
CA SER A 36 14.29 2.32 -14.36
C SER A 36 13.34 3.31 -15.03
N THR A 37 12.11 2.89 -15.31
CA THR A 37 11.15 3.68 -16.08
C THR A 37 10.37 4.70 -15.26
N LEU A 38 10.15 4.45 -13.97
CA LEU A 38 9.35 5.30 -13.10
C LEU A 38 10.21 6.29 -12.29
N THR A 39 10.92 7.22 -12.94
CA THR A 39 11.90 8.11 -12.30
C THR A 39 11.32 8.90 -11.10
N VAL A 40 10.20 9.58 -11.26
CA VAL A 40 9.51 10.31 -10.18
C VAL A 40 8.62 9.36 -9.38
N GLY A 41 7.93 8.47 -10.07
CA GLY A 41 7.01 7.52 -9.44
C GLY A 41 7.68 6.54 -8.49
N ARG A 42 8.94 6.15 -8.73
CA ARG A 42 9.67 5.25 -7.81
C ARG A 42 9.77 5.81 -6.39
N VAL A 43 9.95 7.13 -6.24
CA VAL A 43 9.98 7.77 -4.92
C VAL A 43 8.64 7.61 -4.21
N LEU A 44 7.55 7.85 -4.94
CA LEU A 44 6.19 7.67 -4.42
C LEU A 44 5.91 6.21 -4.04
N LEU A 45 6.34 5.26 -4.88
CA LEU A 45 6.16 3.83 -4.62
C LEU A 45 7.00 3.35 -3.42
N VAL A 46 8.26 3.75 -3.33
CA VAL A 46 9.12 3.44 -2.18
C VAL A 46 8.57 4.03 -0.89
N LEU A 47 8.06 5.27 -0.94
CA LEU A 47 7.39 5.89 0.20
C LEU A 47 6.14 5.10 0.61
N THR A 48 5.32 4.67 -0.35
CA THR A 48 4.12 3.85 -0.10
C THR A 48 4.49 2.51 0.54
N ILE A 49 5.52 1.83 0.03
CA ILE A 49 6.02 0.58 0.61
C ILE A 49 6.51 0.81 2.04
N GLY A 50 7.30 1.86 2.27
CA GLY A 50 7.83 2.21 3.59
C GLY A 50 6.72 2.50 4.61
N LEU A 51 5.69 3.26 4.24
CA LEU A 51 4.54 3.54 5.08
C LEU A 51 3.72 2.28 5.38
N ALA A 52 3.48 1.43 4.38
CA ALA A 52 2.76 0.18 4.56
C ALA A 52 3.48 -0.76 5.53
N LEU A 53 4.80 -0.90 5.40
CA LEU A 53 5.61 -1.71 6.33
C LEU A 53 5.66 -1.08 7.74
N THR A 54 5.73 0.25 7.84
CA THR A 54 5.71 0.97 9.12
C THR A 54 4.40 0.73 9.86
N LEU A 55 3.27 0.74 9.16
CA LEU A 55 1.96 0.39 9.73
C LEU A 55 2.01 -1.00 10.37
N VAL A 56 2.51 -2.00 9.65
CA VAL A 56 2.63 -3.38 10.15
C VAL A 56 3.54 -3.47 11.38
N VAL A 57 4.68 -2.78 11.36
CA VAL A 57 5.63 -2.75 12.49
C VAL A 57 4.99 -2.10 13.73
N PHE A 58 4.24 -1.01 13.57
CA PHE A 58 3.55 -0.36 14.70
C PHE A 58 2.49 -1.27 15.31
N THR A 59 1.71 -1.97 14.50
CA THR A 59 0.73 -2.95 14.99
C THR A 59 1.40 -4.09 15.75
N LEU A 60 2.52 -4.62 15.26
CA LEU A 60 3.28 -5.67 15.93
C LEU A 60 3.93 -5.21 17.24
N SER A 61 4.32 -3.92 17.33
CA SER A 61 5.06 -3.39 18.47
C SER A 61 4.18 -2.98 19.65
N ALA A 62 2.86 -3.04 19.53
CA ALA A 62 1.88 -2.66 20.57
C ALA A 62 2.10 -1.24 21.15
N ARG A 63 2.88 -0.39 20.49
CA ARG A 63 3.14 0.99 20.91
C ARG A 63 2.04 1.90 20.38
N ALA A 64 1.14 2.30 21.29
CA ALA A 64 0.11 3.32 21.12
C ALA A 64 -0.86 3.09 19.93
N VAL A 65 -2.08 2.69 20.24
CA VAL A 65 -3.22 2.54 19.30
C VAL A 65 -3.40 3.80 18.43
N SER A 66 -3.13 4.99 18.98
CA SER A 66 -3.21 6.26 18.26
C SER A 66 -2.21 6.40 17.11
N MET A 67 -1.02 5.80 17.21
CA MET A 67 -0.01 5.84 16.14
C MET A 67 -0.37 4.89 14.98
N ALA A 68 -0.99 3.76 15.27
CA ALA A 68 -1.43 2.82 14.24
C ALA A 68 -2.54 3.44 13.38
N THR A 69 -3.53 4.10 13.99
CA THR A 69 -4.62 4.78 13.28
C THR A 69 -4.09 5.89 12.36
N SER A 70 -3.17 6.71 12.85
CA SER A 70 -2.54 7.76 12.03
C SER A 70 -1.75 7.17 10.86
N ALA A 71 -1.02 6.08 11.09
CA ALA A 71 -0.26 5.39 10.04
C ALA A 71 -1.19 4.79 8.97
N SER A 72 -2.34 4.22 9.36
CA SER A 72 -3.34 3.70 8.42
C SER A 72 -3.88 4.80 7.51
N VAL A 73 -4.26 5.96 8.07
CA VAL A 73 -4.79 7.10 7.30
C VAL A 73 -3.76 7.65 6.31
N VAL A 74 -2.51 7.82 6.75
CA VAL A 74 -1.43 8.30 5.88
C VAL A 74 -1.14 7.28 4.77
N THR A 75 -1.11 5.98 5.10
CA THR A 75 -0.89 4.91 4.12
C THR A 75 -2.00 4.88 3.07
N ILE A 76 -3.27 5.08 3.47
CA ILE A 76 -4.40 5.18 2.53
C ILE A 76 -4.21 6.39 1.60
N GLY A 77 -3.88 7.56 2.14
CA GLY A 77 -3.70 8.77 1.34
C GLY A 77 -2.59 8.65 0.31
N ILE A 78 -1.38 8.32 0.76
CA ILE A 78 -0.21 8.19 -0.12
C ILE A 78 -0.35 6.99 -1.05
N GLY A 79 -0.87 5.85 -0.57
CA GLY A 79 -1.13 4.66 -1.39
C GLY A 79 -2.16 4.93 -2.49
N THR A 80 -3.20 5.71 -2.21
CA THR A 80 -4.18 6.12 -3.23
C THR A 80 -3.54 7.00 -4.29
N LEU A 81 -2.71 7.96 -3.90
CA LEU A 81 -1.95 8.79 -4.85
C LEU A 81 -1.02 7.94 -5.72
N ALA A 82 -0.32 6.97 -5.11
CA ALA A 82 0.54 6.04 -5.84
C ALA A 82 -0.26 5.18 -6.82
N LEU A 83 -1.41 4.67 -6.41
CA LEU A 83 -2.30 3.88 -7.26
C LEU A 83 -2.85 4.70 -8.44
N LEU A 84 -3.29 5.93 -8.21
CA LEU A 84 -3.73 6.84 -9.26
C LEU A 84 -2.60 7.19 -10.24
N TYR A 85 -1.40 7.41 -9.71
CA TYR A 85 -0.21 7.62 -10.54
C TYR A 85 0.08 6.39 -11.43
N LEU A 86 0.01 5.19 -10.87
CA LEU A 86 0.21 3.96 -11.64
C LEU A 86 -0.88 3.76 -12.70
N LEU A 87 -2.14 4.02 -12.35
CA LEU A 87 -3.26 3.97 -13.31
C LEU A 87 -3.05 4.94 -14.48
N TYR A 88 -2.60 6.15 -14.19
CA TYR A 88 -2.28 7.15 -15.20
C TYR A 88 -1.13 6.67 -16.10
N ARG A 89 -0.04 6.15 -15.52
CA ARG A 89 1.15 5.69 -16.27
C ARG A 89 0.90 4.45 -17.11
N VAL A 90 0.08 3.54 -16.63
CA VAL A 90 -0.23 2.28 -17.32
C VAL A 90 -1.36 2.46 -18.35
N GLY A 91 -2.31 3.38 -18.08
CA GLY A 91 -3.50 3.53 -18.91
C GLY A 91 -3.49 4.70 -19.90
N ILE A 92 -2.70 5.75 -19.64
CA ILE A 92 -2.75 7.00 -20.41
C ILE A 92 -1.38 7.42 -20.95
N ASP A 93 -0.36 7.43 -20.10
CA ASP A 93 0.97 7.93 -20.43
C ASP A 93 2.01 6.81 -20.30
N GLU A 94 1.97 5.88 -21.27
CA GLU A 94 2.97 4.82 -21.36
C GLU A 94 4.37 5.43 -21.56
N PRO A 95 5.39 5.01 -20.80
CA PRO A 95 6.73 5.53 -20.94
C PRO A 95 7.35 5.02 -22.25
N GLY A 96 7.38 5.88 -23.24
CA GLY A 96 7.98 5.61 -24.53
C GLY A 96 7.36 6.50 -25.61
N ARG A 97 8.18 7.22 -26.34
CA ARG A 97 7.77 8.16 -27.39
C ARG A 97 7.13 7.50 -28.63
N ASN A 98 7.04 6.17 -28.65
CA ASN A 98 6.52 5.41 -29.78
C ASN A 98 5.44 4.45 -29.30
N ALA A 99 4.33 4.42 -30.00
CA ALA A 99 3.18 3.51 -29.83
C ALA A 99 3.49 1.99 -29.96
N LEU A 100 4.74 1.59 -29.73
CA LEU A 100 5.26 0.22 -29.89
C LEU A 100 5.75 -0.38 -28.54
N VAL A 101 5.63 0.35 -27.42
CA VAL A 101 6.06 -0.19 -26.12
C VAL A 101 4.88 -0.92 -25.50
N SER A 102 4.98 -2.24 -25.40
CA SER A 102 3.96 -3.06 -24.75
C SER A 102 4.03 -2.91 -23.23
N VAL A 103 2.87 -2.75 -22.60
CA VAL A 103 2.74 -2.85 -21.14
C VAL A 103 2.88 -4.31 -20.76
N GLU A 104 3.85 -4.62 -19.89
CA GLU A 104 4.14 -5.99 -19.49
C GLU A 104 3.45 -6.38 -18.17
N ALA A 105 3.50 -7.67 -17.82
CA ALA A 105 2.83 -8.22 -16.66
C ALA A 105 3.22 -7.54 -15.35
N GLY A 106 4.46 -7.04 -15.24
CA GLY A 106 4.96 -6.32 -14.06
C GLY A 106 4.12 -5.09 -13.72
N ALA A 107 3.70 -4.30 -14.72
CA ALA A 107 2.88 -3.11 -14.52
C ALA A 107 1.50 -3.45 -13.94
N TYR A 108 0.84 -4.50 -14.46
CA TYR A 108 -0.45 -4.96 -13.94
C TYR A 108 -0.34 -5.56 -12.55
N LEU A 109 0.72 -6.32 -12.27
CA LEU A 109 1.02 -6.82 -10.93
C LEU A 109 1.30 -5.67 -9.96
N GLY A 110 2.00 -4.64 -10.39
CA GLY A 110 2.22 -3.42 -9.62
C GLY A 110 0.92 -2.72 -9.23
N LEU A 111 -0.03 -2.59 -10.18
CA LEU A 111 -1.37 -2.07 -9.91
C LEU A 111 -2.12 -2.92 -8.89
N LEU A 112 -2.09 -4.25 -9.04
CA LEU A 112 -2.71 -5.17 -8.10
C LEU A 112 -2.12 -5.02 -6.69
N CYS A 113 -0.80 -4.96 -6.57
CA CYS A 113 -0.12 -4.75 -5.29
C CYS A 113 -0.48 -3.40 -4.66
N GLY A 114 -0.55 -2.33 -5.45
CA GLY A 114 -1.00 -1.01 -5.00
C GLY A 114 -2.44 -1.04 -4.46
N LEU A 115 -3.33 -1.73 -5.16
CA LEU A 115 -4.71 -1.93 -4.73
C LEU A 115 -4.79 -2.71 -3.40
N LEU A 116 -3.98 -3.76 -3.24
CA LEU A 116 -3.91 -4.53 -1.99
C LEU A 116 -3.43 -3.68 -0.81
N ILE A 117 -2.45 -2.80 -1.02
CA ILE A 117 -1.98 -1.87 0.02
C ILE A 117 -3.11 -0.96 0.47
N VAL A 118 -3.81 -0.30 -0.45
CA VAL A 118 -4.88 0.64 -0.14
C VAL A 118 -6.08 -0.07 0.52
N ALA A 119 -6.52 -1.19 -0.04
CA ALA A 119 -7.65 -1.96 0.49
C ALA A 119 -7.33 -2.56 1.88
N GLY A 120 -6.11 -3.05 2.07
CA GLY A 120 -5.65 -3.58 3.35
C GLY A 120 -5.57 -2.50 4.43
N ALA A 121 -4.99 -1.34 4.12
CA ALA A 121 -4.91 -0.20 5.03
C ALA A 121 -6.31 0.35 5.37
N TRP A 122 -7.22 0.42 4.40
CA TRP A 122 -8.61 0.80 4.63
C TRP A 122 -9.31 -0.15 5.60
N ARG A 123 -9.13 -1.46 5.41
CA ARG A 123 -9.70 -2.48 6.28
C ARG A 123 -9.13 -2.40 7.69
N ALA A 124 -7.82 -2.19 7.85
CA ALA A 124 -7.17 -1.97 9.14
C ALA A 124 -7.79 -0.77 9.87
N ALA A 125 -7.91 0.38 9.19
CA ALA A 125 -8.54 1.58 9.74
C ALA A 125 -10.02 1.38 10.13
N ALA A 126 -10.78 0.59 9.36
CA ALA A 126 -12.18 0.30 9.67
C ALA A 126 -12.33 -0.57 10.92
N ASP A 127 -11.43 -1.54 11.12
CA ASP A 127 -11.43 -2.41 12.29
C ASP A 127 -11.06 -1.62 13.57
N GLU A 128 -10.09 -0.70 13.51
CA GLU A 128 -9.73 0.18 14.62
C GLU A 128 -10.89 1.09 15.07
N ARG A 129 -11.67 1.61 14.12
CA ARG A 129 -12.86 2.43 14.44
C ARG A 129 -13.92 1.66 15.21
N LYS A 130 -14.13 0.38 14.88
CA LYS A 130 -15.08 -0.48 15.57
C LYS A 130 -14.68 -0.73 17.02
N ASP A 131 -13.41 -0.99 17.27
CA ASP A 131 -12.90 -1.22 18.62
C ASP A 131 -13.01 0.03 19.51
N SER A 132 -12.70 1.20 18.94
CA SER A 132 -12.86 2.48 19.64
C SER A 132 -14.32 2.75 20.03
N ALA A 133 -15.27 2.44 19.14
CA ALA A 133 -16.69 2.60 19.42
C ALA A 133 -17.21 1.63 20.52
N ILE A 134 -16.68 0.42 20.56
CA ILE A 134 -17.04 -0.57 21.60
C ILE A 134 -16.50 -0.13 22.97
N SER A 135 -15.27 0.36 23.05
CA SER A 135 -14.65 0.83 24.28
C SER A 135 -15.41 2.01 24.90
N LEU A 136 -15.85 2.98 24.09
CA LEU A 136 -16.65 4.11 24.54
C LEU A 136 -17.99 3.67 25.14
N ARG A 137 -18.69 2.74 24.50
CA ARG A 137 -19.97 2.21 25.01
C ARG A 137 -19.83 1.45 26.32
N GLN A 138 -18.69 0.82 26.57
CA GLN A 138 -18.43 0.15 27.83
C GLN A 138 -18.19 1.15 28.97
N THR A 139 -17.55 2.27 28.68
CA THR A 139 -17.28 3.34 29.67
C THR A 139 -18.57 4.09 30.08
N GLU A 140 -19.56 4.21 29.16
CA GLU A 140 -20.86 4.84 29.46
C GLU A 140 -21.80 3.96 30.31
N ARG A 141 -21.50 2.68 30.48
CA ARG A 141 -22.33 1.73 31.27
C ARG A 141 -21.87 1.54 32.72
N VAL A 142 -20.79 2.16 33.10
CA VAL A 142 -20.24 2.16 34.47
C VAL A 142 -20.58 3.44 35.19
#